data_3a8f662665d4f9d562a1bc02dd4bc6f7
#
_entry.id   3a8f662665d4f9d562a1bc02dd4bc6f7
#
_cell.length_a   1.000
_cell.length_b   1.000
_cell.length_c   1.000
_cell.angle_alpha   90.00
_cell.angle_beta   90.00
_cell.angle_gamma   90.00
#
_symmetry.space_group_name_H-M   'P 1'
#
loop_
_entity.id
_entity.type
_entity.pdbx_description
1 polymer ?
#
loop_
_entity_poly.entity_id
_entity_poly.type
_entity_poly.pdbx_seq_one_letter_code
_entity_poly.pdbx_strand_id
1 'polypeptide(L)'
;KGILRGLHGVSVFRDGTSRFDMSDVPVTHFRPSEIKTSWERLVELGYTHDFTGEPLRGENQILELLPQDFIPSSLASDHLLSTCAFVDDLMVRFYGMEPFYRANSLQDIVGHIAIGLAPHTSGGVACRIIGWTDASAGYAHPLFHAAKRRNCDGDEDSIMMLMDGLLNFTQTILPANRGGRMDAPLVLTTRLNPSEIDKEALNVDCAWSYSREFYESTLGQPHPKEVRGLVDIVENRLGMIGEIRGYGWTHDSGPLDAGPKNSSYKTLVTMKDKLEGQLGLGRLLRPVAAERVAKQVIESHFLPDMRGNLMAYTRQKIRCVKCGESYRRMPLAGKCIKQKSRPSGGFTGGDMDSGCGGNVVLTVSEGAVRKYIQITEDVMEEYGVDDYTKHRVGWMSSSVDSLFNNDRVTVMTLEDFI
;
A
#
# COMPACT_ATOMS: atom_id res chain seq x y z
N LYS A 1 -26.01 3.09 15.40
CA LYS A 1 -25.08 3.15 14.27
C LYS A 1 -25.10 1.85 13.46
N GLY A 2 -24.99 0.65 14.07
CA GLY A 2 -24.97 -0.63 13.35
C GLY A 2 -26.18 -0.87 12.46
N ILE A 3 -27.37 -0.54 12.91
CA ILE A 3 -28.61 -0.67 12.11
C ILE A 3 -28.58 0.25 10.87
N LEU A 4 -28.16 1.50 11.05
CA LEU A 4 -28.04 2.45 9.94
C LEU A 4 -26.99 2.01 8.92
N ARG A 5 -25.84 1.49 9.37
CA ARG A 5 -24.81 0.92 8.49
C ARG A 5 -25.39 -0.21 7.64
N GLY A 6 -26.15 -1.12 8.27
CA GLY A 6 -26.81 -2.21 7.55
C GLY A 6 -27.83 -1.72 6.51
N LEU A 7 -28.57 -0.65 6.79
CA LEU A 7 -29.53 -0.05 5.86
C LEU A 7 -28.85 0.54 4.61
N HIS A 8 -27.69 1.14 4.79
CA HIS A 8 -26.91 1.76 3.69
C HIS A 8 -25.83 0.85 3.10
N GLY A 9 -25.72 -0.41 3.55
CA GLY A 9 -24.69 -1.34 3.07
C GLY A 9 -23.25 -0.93 3.40
N VAL A 10 -23.03 -0.11 4.45
CA VAL A 10 -21.73 0.44 4.79
C VAL A 10 -20.93 -0.55 5.61
N SER A 11 -19.80 -1.00 5.07
CA SER A 11 -18.77 -1.78 5.76
C SER A 11 -17.80 -0.86 6.47
N VAL A 12 -17.28 -1.32 7.64
CA VAL A 12 -16.37 -0.50 8.45
C VAL A 12 -15.15 -1.29 8.89
N PHE A 13 -14.05 -0.56 9.04
CA PHE A 13 -12.86 -1.05 9.70
C PHE A 13 -13.07 -1.22 11.21
N ARG A 14 -12.12 -1.84 11.90
CA ARG A 14 -12.21 -2.09 13.34
C ARG A 14 -12.32 -0.82 14.18
N ASP A 15 -11.81 0.29 13.67
CA ASP A 15 -11.91 1.62 14.29
C ASP A 15 -13.28 2.29 14.08
N GLY A 16 -14.17 1.67 13.33
CA GLY A 16 -15.52 2.15 13.09
C GLY A 16 -15.66 3.09 11.89
N THR A 17 -14.59 3.39 11.16
CA THR A 17 -14.61 4.21 9.95
C THR A 17 -14.83 3.37 8.70
N SER A 18 -15.42 3.97 7.67
CA SER A 18 -15.61 3.39 6.35
C SER A 18 -14.54 3.94 5.41
N ARG A 19 -13.79 3.04 4.77
CA ARG A 19 -12.67 3.40 3.89
C ARG A 19 -12.72 2.62 2.59
N PHE A 20 -12.22 3.21 1.53
CA PHE A 20 -12.03 2.54 0.25
C PHE A 20 -10.55 2.59 -0.14
N ASP A 21 -9.99 1.44 -0.48
CA ASP A 21 -8.57 1.32 -0.82
C ASP A 21 -8.39 1.36 -2.35
N MET A 22 -7.39 2.11 -2.80
CA MET A 22 -7.02 2.21 -4.21
C MET A 22 -5.52 2.43 -4.36
N SER A 23 -4.96 2.07 -5.52
CA SER A 23 -3.52 2.28 -5.79
C SER A 23 -3.20 3.75 -5.89
N ASP A 24 -2.09 4.17 -5.30
CA ASP A 24 -1.60 5.53 -5.37
C ASP A 24 -0.83 5.78 -6.66
N VAL A 25 -1.20 6.85 -7.37
CA VAL A 25 -0.49 7.30 -8.57
C VAL A 25 -0.22 8.80 -8.48
N PRO A 26 1.05 9.24 -8.54
CA PRO A 26 1.39 10.63 -8.51
C PRO A 26 1.09 11.28 -9.87
N VAL A 27 0.42 12.42 -9.83
CA VAL A 27 0.06 13.23 -10.99
C VAL A 27 0.28 14.69 -10.68
N THR A 28 0.83 15.43 -11.62
CA THR A 28 1.08 16.87 -11.48
C THR A 28 0.14 17.71 -12.32
N HIS A 29 -0.42 17.14 -13.41
CA HIS A 29 -1.28 17.82 -14.36
C HIS A 29 -2.45 16.95 -14.76
N PHE A 30 -3.55 17.60 -15.15
CA PHE A 30 -4.75 16.94 -15.65
C PHE A 30 -5.55 17.87 -16.56
N ARG A 31 -6.54 17.32 -17.28
CA ARG A 31 -7.55 18.09 -18.02
C ARG A 31 -8.94 17.89 -17.40
N PRO A 32 -9.80 18.91 -17.42
CA PRO A 32 -11.20 18.74 -16.97
C PRO A 32 -11.90 17.52 -17.58
N SER A 33 -11.71 17.31 -18.89
CA SER A 33 -12.27 16.16 -19.62
C SER A 33 -11.85 14.79 -19.11
N GLU A 34 -10.71 14.68 -18.41
CA GLU A 34 -10.15 13.42 -17.90
C GLU A 34 -10.71 13.01 -16.55
N ILE A 35 -11.30 13.96 -15.80
CA ILE A 35 -11.74 13.75 -14.41
C ILE A 35 -13.25 13.89 -14.22
N LYS A 36 -14.03 13.89 -15.29
CA LYS A 36 -15.48 13.95 -15.26
C LYS A 36 -16.05 15.17 -14.49
N THR A 37 -15.29 16.27 -14.42
CA THR A 37 -15.71 17.51 -13.77
C THR A 37 -15.57 18.65 -14.77
N SER A 38 -16.65 19.43 -14.96
CA SER A 38 -16.64 20.51 -15.94
C SER A 38 -15.65 21.61 -15.57
N TRP A 39 -15.12 22.31 -16.57
CA TRP A 39 -14.19 23.40 -16.33
C TRP A 39 -14.83 24.53 -15.49
N GLU A 40 -16.14 24.80 -15.62
CA GLU A 40 -16.85 25.78 -14.79
C GLU A 40 -16.81 25.38 -13.31
N ARG A 41 -17.05 24.07 -13.01
CA ARG A 41 -16.97 23.57 -11.64
C ARG A 41 -15.56 23.68 -11.09
N LEU A 42 -14.54 23.43 -11.90
CA LEU A 42 -13.15 23.61 -11.50
C LEU A 42 -12.80 25.07 -11.23
N VAL A 43 -13.36 26.03 -11.99
CA VAL A 43 -13.21 27.45 -11.68
C VAL A 43 -13.79 27.78 -10.30
N GLU A 44 -14.96 27.26 -9.95
CA GLU A 44 -15.53 27.41 -8.61
C GLU A 44 -14.64 26.79 -7.51
N LEU A 45 -13.91 25.73 -7.83
CA LEU A 45 -12.96 25.08 -6.93
C LEU A 45 -11.60 25.81 -6.86
N GLY A 46 -11.40 26.86 -7.66
CA GLY A 46 -10.22 27.71 -7.61
C GLY A 46 -9.22 27.50 -8.74
N TYR A 47 -9.50 26.68 -9.74
CA TYR A 47 -8.68 26.50 -10.94
C TYR A 47 -9.04 27.59 -11.97
N THR A 48 -8.40 28.72 -11.89
CA THR A 48 -8.75 29.89 -12.71
C THR A 48 -7.96 30.03 -14.02
N HIS A 49 -6.78 29.40 -14.08
CA HIS A 49 -5.85 29.46 -15.20
C HIS A 49 -5.27 28.08 -15.48
N ASP A 50 -4.89 27.86 -16.72
CA ASP A 50 -4.13 26.67 -17.12
C ASP A 50 -2.62 26.81 -16.79
N PHE A 51 -1.83 25.78 -17.10
CA PHE A 51 -0.40 25.76 -16.80
C PHE A 51 0.41 26.82 -17.58
N THR A 52 -0.14 27.37 -18.66
CA THR A 52 0.48 28.46 -19.44
C THR A 52 0.12 29.85 -18.90
N GLY A 53 -0.81 29.92 -17.96
CA GLY A 53 -1.33 31.18 -17.41
C GLY A 53 -2.53 31.74 -18.15
N GLU A 54 -3.09 31.03 -19.14
CA GLU A 54 -4.31 31.42 -19.82
C GLU A 54 -5.55 31.14 -18.96
N PRO A 55 -6.58 32.00 -18.97
CA PRO A 55 -7.81 31.73 -18.23
C PRO A 55 -8.44 30.41 -18.62
N LEU A 56 -8.91 29.66 -17.62
CA LEU A 56 -9.62 28.40 -17.85
C LEU A 56 -11.00 28.66 -18.48
N ARG A 57 -11.23 28.10 -19.68
CA ARG A 57 -12.45 28.30 -20.49
C ARG A 57 -12.87 27.05 -21.25
N GLY A 58 -12.21 25.91 -21.03
CA GLY A 58 -12.51 24.70 -21.80
C GLY A 58 -11.98 23.41 -21.19
N GLU A 59 -12.57 22.32 -21.64
CA GLU A 59 -12.37 20.96 -21.08
C GLU A 59 -10.98 20.36 -21.38
N ASN A 60 -10.25 20.88 -22.36
CA ASN A 60 -8.97 20.32 -22.83
C ASN A 60 -7.74 21.10 -22.38
N GLN A 61 -7.92 22.19 -21.63
CA GLN A 61 -6.80 22.94 -21.07
C GLN A 61 -6.14 22.11 -19.97
N ILE A 62 -4.80 22.15 -19.93
CA ILE A 62 -4.02 21.42 -18.94
C ILE A 62 -3.90 22.26 -17.68
N LEU A 63 -4.27 21.71 -16.56
CA LEU A 63 -4.25 22.34 -15.25
C LEU A 63 -3.17 21.70 -14.37
N GLU A 64 -2.51 22.51 -13.53
CA GLU A 64 -1.63 22.01 -12.48
C GLU A 64 -2.47 21.55 -11.29
N LEU A 65 -2.26 20.30 -10.86
CA LEU A 65 -2.96 19.73 -9.71
C LEU A 65 -2.48 20.39 -8.41
N LEU A 66 -3.42 20.87 -7.60
CA LEU A 66 -3.09 21.44 -6.29
C LEU A 66 -2.71 20.32 -5.30
N PRO A 67 -1.77 20.58 -4.35
CA PRO A 67 -1.21 19.53 -3.48
C PRO A 67 -2.20 18.74 -2.63
N GLN A 68 -3.34 19.33 -2.26
CA GLN A 68 -4.35 18.66 -1.45
C GLN A 68 -5.64 18.32 -2.23
N ASP A 69 -5.60 18.35 -3.55
CA ASP A 69 -6.67 17.89 -4.39
C ASP A 69 -6.46 16.44 -4.79
N PHE A 70 -7.55 15.67 -4.84
CA PHE A 70 -7.55 14.24 -5.03
C PHE A 70 -8.59 13.82 -6.08
N ILE A 71 -8.19 12.88 -6.94
CA ILE A 71 -9.03 12.33 -8.00
C ILE A 71 -9.16 10.82 -7.74
N PRO A 72 -10.22 10.37 -7.02
CA PRO A 72 -10.45 8.97 -6.74
C PRO A 72 -10.93 8.18 -7.97
N SER A 73 -10.75 6.87 -7.88
CA SER A 73 -11.36 5.94 -8.82
C SER A 73 -12.89 5.99 -8.77
N SER A 74 -13.54 5.93 -9.93
CA SER A 74 -15.01 5.76 -10.03
C SER A 74 -15.51 4.47 -9.38
N LEU A 75 -14.63 3.49 -9.15
CA LEU A 75 -14.95 2.27 -8.39
C LEU A 75 -15.29 2.56 -6.92
N ALA A 76 -14.82 3.68 -6.37
CA ALA A 76 -15.15 4.11 -5.01
C ALA A 76 -16.53 4.77 -4.88
N SER A 77 -17.21 5.03 -5.99
CA SER A 77 -18.42 5.86 -6.05
C SER A 77 -19.53 5.36 -5.14
N ASP A 78 -19.95 4.12 -5.33
CA ASP A 78 -21.06 3.54 -4.56
C ASP A 78 -20.74 3.47 -3.07
N HIS A 79 -19.49 3.17 -2.74
CA HIS A 79 -19.00 3.14 -1.37
C HIS A 79 -19.05 4.52 -0.70
N LEU A 80 -18.57 5.56 -1.39
CA LEU A 80 -18.56 6.91 -0.84
C LEU A 80 -19.95 7.51 -0.78
N LEU A 81 -20.82 7.28 -1.78
CA LEU A 81 -22.23 7.70 -1.76
C LEU A 81 -22.99 7.03 -0.61
N SER A 82 -22.83 5.71 -0.45
CA SER A 82 -23.44 4.98 0.67
C SER A 82 -22.95 5.50 2.03
N THR A 83 -21.68 5.85 2.12
CA THR A 83 -21.10 6.44 3.34
C THR A 83 -21.68 7.85 3.60
N CYS A 84 -21.83 8.69 2.58
CA CYS A 84 -22.46 10.00 2.71
C CYS A 84 -23.92 9.89 3.19
N ALA A 85 -24.71 9.02 2.56
CA ALA A 85 -26.10 8.78 2.94
C ALA A 85 -26.21 8.23 4.38
N PHE A 86 -25.32 7.32 4.78
CA PHE A 86 -25.24 6.82 6.14
C PHE A 86 -24.92 7.93 7.15
N VAL A 87 -23.96 8.80 6.84
CA VAL A 87 -23.57 9.92 7.70
C VAL A 87 -24.71 10.90 7.84
N ASP A 88 -25.40 11.24 6.76
CA ASP A 88 -26.56 12.14 6.77
C ASP A 88 -27.71 11.58 7.62
N ASP A 89 -28.04 10.30 7.45
CA ASP A 89 -29.03 9.62 8.30
C ASP A 89 -28.59 9.56 9.78
N LEU A 90 -27.30 9.37 10.04
CA LEU A 90 -26.77 9.39 11.39
C LEU A 90 -26.90 10.78 12.04
N MET A 91 -26.62 11.84 11.28
CA MET A 91 -26.78 13.22 11.75
C MET A 91 -28.25 13.51 12.06
N VAL A 92 -29.15 13.18 11.16
CA VAL A 92 -30.58 13.46 11.35
C VAL A 92 -31.18 12.61 12.46
N ARG A 93 -31.04 11.29 12.40
CA ARG A 93 -31.77 10.35 13.29
C ARG A 93 -31.14 10.17 14.66
N PHE A 94 -29.86 10.37 14.78
CA PHE A 94 -29.16 10.14 16.04
C PHE A 94 -28.72 11.43 16.73
N TYR A 95 -28.19 12.39 15.96
CA TYR A 95 -27.71 13.65 16.53
C TYR A 95 -28.77 14.78 16.47
N GLY A 96 -29.85 14.63 15.71
CA GLY A 96 -30.89 15.67 15.55
C GLY A 96 -30.37 16.90 14.78
N MET A 97 -29.39 16.70 13.91
CA MET A 97 -28.74 17.75 13.10
C MET A 97 -29.21 17.67 11.65
N GLU A 98 -29.03 18.73 10.89
CA GLU A 98 -29.26 18.73 9.46
C GLU A 98 -28.27 17.79 8.74
N PRO A 99 -28.67 17.17 7.61
CA PRO A 99 -27.76 16.36 6.80
C PRO A 99 -26.64 17.22 6.23
N PHE A 100 -25.44 16.67 6.19
CA PHE A 100 -24.24 17.41 5.80
C PHE A 100 -23.93 17.28 4.30
N TYR A 101 -23.88 16.04 3.78
CA TYR A 101 -23.42 15.81 2.41
C TYR A 101 -24.51 16.05 1.38
N ARG A 102 -25.73 15.57 1.61
CA ARG A 102 -26.86 15.62 0.70
C ARG A 102 -26.53 15.12 -0.70
N ALA A 103 -25.61 14.18 -0.79
CA ALA A 103 -25.07 13.65 -2.03
C ALA A 103 -25.96 12.56 -2.60
N ASN A 104 -26.40 12.73 -3.86
CA ASN A 104 -27.19 11.76 -4.63
C ASN A 104 -26.45 11.26 -5.87
N SER A 105 -25.39 11.94 -6.26
CA SER A 105 -24.57 11.64 -7.42
C SER A 105 -23.07 11.83 -7.12
N LEU A 106 -22.21 11.33 -7.99
CA LEU A 106 -20.76 11.56 -7.92
C LEU A 106 -20.39 13.04 -7.94
N GLN A 107 -21.14 13.82 -8.69
CA GLN A 107 -20.88 15.26 -8.82
C GLN A 107 -21.16 16.02 -7.53
N ASP A 108 -22.09 15.53 -6.71
CA ASP A 108 -22.39 16.14 -5.41
C ASP A 108 -21.22 15.94 -4.41
N ILE A 109 -20.39 14.92 -4.63
CA ILE A 109 -19.18 14.67 -3.79
C ILE A 109 -18.01 15.60 -4.20
N VAL A 110 -18.00 16.12 -5.43
CA VAL A 110 -16.97 17.02 -5.92
C VAL A 110 -16.98 18.33 -5.12
N GLY A 111 -15.85 18.65 -4.50
CA GLY A 111 -15.68 19.79 -3.59
C GLY A 111 -15.69 19.41 -2.10
N HIS A 112 -16.15 18.21 -1.74
CA HIS A 112 -16.13 17.75 -0.36
C HIS A 112 -14.73 17.33 0.09
N ILE A 113 -14.50 17.49 1.39
CA ILE A 113 -13.25 17.08 2.04
C ILE A 113 -13.33 15.59 2.39
N ALA A 114 -12.27 14.90 2.02
CA ALA A 114 -11.98 13.53 2.39
C ALA A 114 -10.65 13.46 3.15
N ILE A 115 -10.35 12.31 3.68
CA ILE A 115 -9.09 12.02 4.37
C ILE A 115 -8.40 10.88 3.64
N GLY A 116 -7.20 11.14 3.13
CA GLY A 116 -6.30 10.10 2.65
C GLY A 116 -5.40 9.61 3.78
N LEU A 117 -5.25 8.32 3.91
CA LEU A 117 -4.38 7.71 4.90
C LEU A 117 -3.85 6.36 4.42
N ALA A 118 -2.62 6.04 4.82
CA ALA A 118 -2.04 4.74 4.53
C ALA A 118 -2.77 3.64 5.33
N PRO A 119 -2.92 2.42 4.78
CA PRO A 119 -3.45 1.28 5.51
C PRO A 119 -2.68 1.05 6.82
N HIS A 120 -3.38 0.69 7.88
CA HIS A 120 -2.80 0.43 9.20
C HIS A 120 -2.03 1.60 9.82
N THR A 121 -2.26 2.82 9.36
CA THR A 121 -1.75 4.04 9.99
C THR A 121 -2.89 4.82 10.63
N SER A 122 -2.51 5.72 11.54
CA SER A 122 -3.42 6.62 12.26
C SER A 122 -3.26 8.08 11.83
N GLY A 123 -2.33 8.36 10.91
CA GLY A 123 -2.12 9.70 10.37
C GLY A 123 -2.87 9.90 9.06
N GLY A 124 -3.93 10.69 9.08
CA GLY A 124 -4.70 11.07 7.90
C GLY A 124 -4.42 12.49 7.44
N VAL A 125 -4.36 12.70 6.14
CA VAL A 125 -4.16 14.00 5.50
C VAL A 125 -5.44 14.43 4.81
N ALA A 126 -5.93 15.62 5.12
CA ALA A 126 -7.12 16.16 4.47
C ALA A 126 -6.84 16.45 2.99
N CYS A 127 -7.78 16.06 2.15
CA CYS A 127 -7.79 16.36 0.73
C CYS A 127 -9.20 16.75 0.28
N ARG A 128 -9.28 17.40 -0.88
CA ARG A 128 -10.55 17.75 -1.51
C ARG A 128 -10.75 16.91 -2.76
N ILE A 129 -11.88 16.27 -2.89
CA ILE A 129 -12.23 15.53 -4.11
C ILE A 129 -12.58 16.54 -5.20
N ILE A 130 -11.91 16.47 -6.36
CA ILE A 130 -12.15 17.41 -7.47
C ILE A 130 -12.71 16.75 -8.73
N GLY A 131 -12.78 15.44 -8.76
CA GLY A 131 -13.28 14.70 -9.92
C GLY A 131 -13.11 13.21 -9.74
N TRP A 132 -13.22 12.44 -10.83
CA TRP A 132 -13.24 10.99 -10.84
C TRP A 132 -12.49 10.42 -12.03
N THR A 133 -11.79 9.29 -11.83
CA THR A 133 -11.13 8.56 -12.91
C THR A 133 -11.73 7.15 -13.07
N ASP A 134 -11.68 6.61 -14.29
CA ASP A 134 -12.05 5.20 -14.55
C ASP A 134 -10.91 4.22 -14.28
N ALA A 135 -9.71 4.71 -14.03
CA ALA A 135 -8.62 3.88 -13.56
C ALA A 135 -8.85 3.41 -12.12
N SER A 136 -8.37 2.20 -11.78
CA SER A 136 -8.38 1.68 -10.41
C SER A 136 -7.26 2.31 -9.57
N ALA A 137 -7.23 3.63 -9.51
CA ALA A 137 -6.19 4.41 -8.86
C ALA A 137 -6.74 5.68 -8.23
N GLY A 138 -6.03 6.19 -7.22
CA GLY A 138 -6.21 7.53 -6.68
C GLY A 138 -5.09 8.44 -7.18
N TYR A 139 -5.42 9.43 -7.98
CA TYR A 139 -4.47 10.41 -8.47
C TYR A 139 -4.36 11.59 -7.51
N ALA A 140 -3.14 11.93 -7.14
CA ALA A 140 -2.86 13.11 -6.33
C ALA A 140 -1.46 13.65 -6.62
N HIS A 141 -1.22 14.86 -6.14
CA HIS A 141 0.08 15.50 -6.21
C HIS A 141 1.15 14.67 -5.47
N PRO A 142 2.40 14.57 -5.96
CA PRO A 142 3.48 13.85 -5.28
C PRO A 142 3.64 14.21 -3.80
N LEU A 143 3.51 15.48 -3.44
CA LEU A 143 3.59 15.94 -2.05
C LEU A 143 2.48 15.37 -1.15
N PHE A 144 1.29 15.10 -1.71
CA PHE A 144 0.20 14.49 -0.96
C PHE A 144 0.49 13.02 -0.65
N HIS A 145 0.94 12.25 -1.64
CA HIS A 145 1.33 10.87 -1.45
C HIS A 145 2.48 10.74 -0.45
N ALA A 146 3.49 11.59 -0.60
CA ALA A 146 4.61 11.65 0.32
C ALA A 146 4.17 11.94 1.76
N ALA A 147 3.27 12.90 1.98
CA ALA A 147 2.73 13.21 3.31
C ALA A 147 2.00 12.03 3.97
N LYS A 148 1.43 11.13 3.16
CA LYS A 148 0.85 9.86 3.62
C LYS A 148 1.89 8.75 3.81
N ARG A 149 3.17 9.02 3.53
CA ARG A 149 4.28 8.05 3.56
C ARG A 149 4.11 6.92 2.56
N ARG A 150 3.84 7.29 1.30
CA ARG A 150 3.65 6.38 0.19
C ARG A 150 4.72 6.56 -0.87
N ASN A 151 5.22 5.43 -1.38
CA ASN A 151 6.27 5.38 -2.39
C ASN A 151 5.72 5.47 -3.80
N CYS A 152 4.42 5.16 -3.99
CA CYS A 152 3.73 5.14 -5.27
C CYS A 152 4.32 4.12 -6.27
N ASP A 153 4.87 3.03 -5.76
CA ASP A 153 5.44 1.91 -6.52
C ASP A 153 4.51 0.69 -6.64
N GLY A 154 3.24 0.89 -6.39
CA GLY A 154 2.19 -0.13 -6.31
C GLY A 154 1.49 -0.16 -4.95
N ASP A 155 1.84 0.76 -4.09
CA ASP A 155 1.18 0.96 -2.81
C ASP A 155 -0.30 1.24 -2.99
N GLU A 156 -1.10 0.77 -2.03
CA GLU A 156 -2.51 1.10 -1.90
C GLU A 156 -2.72 2.00 -0.69
N ASP A 157 -3.64 2.93 -0.84
CA ASP A 157 -4.05 3.86 0.20
C ASP A 157 -5.55 3.85 0.39
N SER A 158 -5.95 4.25 1.58
CA SER A 158 -7.36 4.39 1.94
C SER A 158 -7.82 5.83 1.79
N ILE A 159 -9.04 6.01 1.29
CA ILE A 159 -9.77 7.26 1.37
C ILE A 159 -11.03 7.08 2.23
N MET A 160 -11.35 8.05 3.07
CA MET A 160 -12.58 8.11 3.85
C MET A 160 -13.19 9.52 3.80
N MET A 161 -14.51 9.59 3.94
CA MET A 161 -15.19 10.89 4.07
C MET A 161 -14.89 11.53 5.43
N LEU A 162 -14.63 12.85 5.44
CA LEU A 162 -14.25 13.57 6.66
C LEU A 162 -15.21 13.36 7.82
N MET A 163 -16.52 13.51 7.58
CA MET A 163 -17.52 13.40 8.65
C MET A 163 -17.65 11.98 9.20
N ASP A 164 -17.40 10.95 8.36
CA ASP A 164 -17.36 9.58 8.85
C ASP A 164 -16.20 9.39 9.85
N GLY A 165 -15.01 9.86 9.50
CA GLY A 165 -13.85 9.86 10.41
C GLY A 165 -14.14 10.59 11.73
N LEU A 166 -14.72 11.79 11.67
CA LEU A 166 -15.00 12.60 12.85
C LEU A 166 -16.09 12.00 13.77
N LEU A 167 -17.14 11.40 13.20
CA LEU A 167 -18.29 10.91 13.98
C LEU A 167 -18.17 9.45 14.42
N ASN A 168 -17.39 8.64 13.70
CA ASN A 168 -17.41 7.19 13.82
C ASN A 168 -16.12 6.55 14.27
N PHE A 169 -14.99 7.27 14.20
CA PHE A 169 -13.73 6.74 14.71
C PHE A 169 -13.82 6.45 16.21
N THR A 170 -13.36 5.27 16.63
CA THR A 170 -13.34 4.86 18.03
C THR A 170 -12.14 4.00 18.37
N GLN A 171 -11.51 4.28 19.51
CA GLN A 171 -10.42 3.47 20.06
C GLN A 171 -10.92 2.30 20.91
N THR A 172 -12.16 2.35 21.39
CA THR A 172 -12.68 1.40 22.39
C THR A 172 -12.81 -0.03 21.88
N ILE A 173 -12.90 -0.21 20.56
CA ILE A 173 -13.05 -1.51 19.92
C ILE A 173 -11.71 -2.07 19.42
N LEU A 174 -10.65 -1.25 19.42
CA LEU A 174 -9.35 -1.67 18.92
C LEU A 174 -8.73 -2.72 19.85
N PRO A 175 -8.25 -3.83 19.28
CA PRO A 175 -7.63 -4.88 20.09
C PRO A 175 -6.33 -4.37 20.73
N ALA A 176 -6.04 -4.86 21.93
CA ALA A 176 -4.84 -4.47 22.69
C ALA A 176 -3.53 -5.01 22.08
N ASN A 177 -3.59 -5.84 21.05
CA ASN A 177 -2.40 -6.36 20.36
C ASN A 177 -1.71 -5.28 19.50
N ARG A 178 -0.46 -5.54 19.11
CA ARG A 178 0.36 -4.59 18.36
C ARG A 178 -0.31 -4.14 17.05
N GLY A 179 -0.90 -5.07 16.27
CA GLY A 179 -1.55 -4.74 15.02
C GLY A 179 -2.78 -3.84 15.18
N GLY A 180 -3.57 -4.03 16.27
CA GLY A 180 -4.72 -3.17 16.54
C GLY A 180 -4.36 -1.78 17.05
N ARG A 181 -3.14 -1.61 17.59
CA ARG A 181 -2.65 -0.29 18.05
C ARG A 181 -2.08 0.57 16.93
N MET A 182 -1.79 -0.01 15.77
CA MET A 182 -1.27 0.74 14.63
C MET A 182 -2.31 1.71 14.07
N ASP A 183 -3.61 1.39 14.22
CA ASP A 183 -4.71 2.22 13.73
C ASP A 183 -5.22 3.26 14.76
N ALA A 184 -4.57 3.39 15.91
CA ALA A 184 -4.97 4.30 16.96
C ALA A 184 -3.78 5.12 17.53
N PRO A 185 -3.98 6.42 17.82
CA PRO A 185 -5.14 7.27 17.61
C PRO A 185 -5.21 7.81 16.17
N LEU A 186 -6.39 8.17 15.69
CA LEU A 186 -6.54 8.89 14.43
C LEU A 186 -6.09 10.34 14.61
N VAL A 187 -5.04 10.71 13.91
CA VAL A 187 -4.55 12.10 13.84
C VAL A 187 -4.85 12.62 12.45
N LEU A 188 -5.61 13.70 12.38
CA LEU A 188 -5.94 14.37 11.12
C LEU A 188 -5.12 15.65 10.99
N THR A 189 -4.46 15.83 9.86
CA THR A 189 -3.81 17.09 9.50
C THR A 189 -4.48 17.73 8.30
N THR A 190 -4.60 19.06 8.35
CA THR A 190 -5.09 19.89 7.24
C THR A 190 -3.95 20.55 6.48
N ARG A 191 -2.70 20.30 6.88
CA ARG A 191 -1.51 20.92 6.27
C ARG A 191 -0.56 19.83 5.82
N LEU A 192 -0.01 20.01 4.63
CA LEU A 192 1.17 19.29 4.20
C LEU A 192 2.41 19.93 4.82
N ASN A 193 3.28 19.11 5.39
CA ASN A 193 4.62 19.55 5.80
C ASN A 193 5.64 18.82 4.92
N PRO A 194 6.20 19.46 3.92
CA PRO A 194 7.15 18.84 2.99
C PRO A 194 8.40 18.26 3.67
N SER A 195 8.78 18.74 4.86
CA SER A 195 9.94 18.25 5.59
C SER A 195 9.73 16.91 6.30
N GLU A 196 8.49 16.45 6.45
CA GLU A 196 8.13 15.17 7.11
C GLU A 196 7.85 14.04 6.10
N ILE A 197 8.34 14.14 4.91
CA ILE A 197 7.90 13.41 3.73
C ILE A 197 8.73 12.16 3.50
N ASP A 198 8.09 11.09 2.98
CA ASP A 198 8.75 9.93 2.41
C ASP A 198 9.50 10.32 1.13
N LYS A 199 10.75 9.86 1.01
CA LYS A 199 11.66 10.35 -0.04
C LYS A 199 11.37 9.77 -1.42
N GLU A 200 10.77 8.60 -1.51
CA GLU A 200 10.57 7.92 -2.78
C GLU A 200 9.54 8.65 -3.65
N ALA A 201 8.44 9.12 -3.08
CA ALA A 201 7.45 9.91 -3.82
C ALA A 201 7.99 11.27 -4.30
N LEU A 202 9.09 11.76 -3.71
CA LEU A 202 9.76 12.99 -4.14
C LEU A 202 10.70 12.80 -5.34
N ASN A 203 10.93 11.56 -5.78
CA ASN A 203 11.74 11.27 -6.97
C ASN A 203 10.96 11.47 -8.29
N VAL A 204 9.72 11.94 -8.23
CA VAL A 204 8.96 12.26 -9.44
C VAL A 204 9.68 13.35 -10.23
N ASP A 205 9.97 13.03 -11.50
CA ASP A 205 10.58 13.95 -12.46
C ASP A 205 9.58 15.06 -12.82
N CYS A 206 10.03 16.30 -12.74
CA CYS A 206 9.24 17.48 -13.08
C CYS A 206 10.00 18.43 -14.04
N ALA A 207 10.99 17.90 -14.76
CA ALA A 207 11.76 18.66 -15.73
C ALA A 207 10.96 18.95 -17.01
N TRP A 208 11.17 20.11 -17.61
CA TRP A 208 10.66 20.45 -18.93
C TRP A 208 11.50 19.83 -20.06
N SER A 209 12.79 19.62 -19.80
CA SER A 209 13.73 19.00 -20.74
C SER A 209 14.95 18.52 -19.99
N TYR A 210 15.66 17.53 -20.55
CA TYR A 210 16.97 17.13 -20.03
C TYR A 210 18.10 17.88 -20.73
N SER A 211 19.15 18.18 -19.96
CA SER A 211 20.35 18.81 -20.49
C SER A 211 21.15 17.86 -21.36
N ARG A 212 21.98 18.41 -22.28
CA ARG A 212 22.91 17.60 -23.06
C ARG A 212 23.87 16.81 -22.15
N GLU A 213 24.32 17.42 -21.07
CA GLU A 213 25.18 16.80 -20.08
C GLU A 213 24.57 15.53 -19.46
N PHE A 214 23.24 15.54 -19.21
CA PHE A 214 22.52 14.36 -18.75
C PHE A 214 22.66 13.21 -19.76
N TYR A 215 22.38 13.45 -21.04
CA TYR A 215 22.49 12.43 -22.09
C TYR A 215 23.93 11.93 -22.27
N GLU A 216 24.90 12.82 -22.24
CA GLU A 216 26.33 12.43 -22.36
C GLU A 216 26.81 11.60 -21.16
N SER A 217 26.37 11.94 -19.95
CA SER A 217 26.70 11.17 -18.74
C SER A 217 26.12 9.75 -18.77
N THR A 218 24.92 9.56 -19.32
CA THR A 218 24.28 8.24 -19.40
C THR A 218 25.03 7.25 -20.29
N LEU A 219 25.86 7.71 -21.24
CA LEU A 219 26.68 6.83 -22.09
C LEU A 219 27.68 5.99 -21.28
N GLY A 220 28.15 6.53 -20.15
CA GLY A 220 29.03 5.81 -19.22
C GLY A 220 28.32 4.84 -18.28
N GLN A 221 27.01 4.73 -18.33
CA GLN A 221 26.18 3.92 -17.45
C GLN A 221 26.49 4.15 -15.94
N PRO A 222 26.54 5.40 -15.48
CA PRO A 222 26.82 5.69 -14.08
C PRO A 222 25.70 5.21 -13.16
N HIS A 223 25.98 5.10 -11.89
CA HIS A 223 24.91 4.83 -10.92
C HIS A 223 23.92 6.02 -10.90
N PRO A 224 22.58 5.77 -10.84
CA PRO A 224 21.57 6.83 -10.90
C PRO A 224 21.78 8.00 -9.93
N LYS A 225 22.37 7.74 -8.77
CA LYS A 225 22.71 8.78 -7.77
C LYS A 225 23.73 9.82 -8.29
N GLU A 226 24.59 9.43 -9.22
CA GLU A 226 25.64 10.30 -9.76
C GLU A 226 25.07 11.31 -10.76
N VAL A 227 24.00 10.97 -11.45
CA VAL A 227 23.34 11.81 -12.46
C VAL A 227 22.09 12.50 -11.93
N ARG A 228 21.63 12.17 -10.71
CA ARG A 228 20.42 12.73 -10.12
C ARG A 228 20.42 14.25 -10.09
N GLY A 229 21.57 14.89 -9.88
CA GLY A 229 21.69 16.35 -9.88
C GLY A 229 21.47 17.03 -11.23
N LEU A 230 21.41 16.25 -12.32
CA LEU A 230 21.15 16.74 -13.68
C LEU A 230 19.65 16.68 -14.07
N VAL A 231 18.81 16.12 -13.20
CA VAL A 231 17.37 15.98 -13.42
C VAL A 231 16.63 16.82 -12.38
N ASP A 232 15.63 17.57 -12.82
CA ASP A 232 14.75 18.31 -11.91
C ASP A 232 13.68 17.35 -11.36
N ILE A 233 13.71 17.13 -10.06
CA ILE A 233 12.77 16.28 -9.35
C ILE A 233 12.09 17.07 -8.23
N VAL A 234 10.94 16.60 -7.76
CA VAL A 234 10.16 17.26 -6.72
C VAL A 234 11.00 17.57 -5.47
N GLU A 235 11.91 16.65 -5.05
CA GLU A 235 12.79 16.87 -3.90
C GLU A 235 13.66 18.13 -4.06
N ASN A 236 14.13 18.43 -5.26
CA ASN A 236 15.00 19.58 -5.50
C ASN A 236 14.26 20.93 -5.35
N ARG A 237 12.94 20.91 -5.40
CA ARG A 237 12.09 22.10 -5.31
C ARG A 237 11.57 22.41 -3.91
N LEU A 238 11.79 21.52 -2.95
CA LEU A 238 11.31 21.71 -1.57
C LEU A 238 11.88 22.97 -0.94
N GLY A 239 11.01 23.82 -0.40
CA GLY A 239 11.36 25.09 0.20
C GLY A 239 11.74 26.20 -0.79
N MET A 240 11.57 25.98 -2.09
CA MET A 240 11.87 26.97 -3.13
C MET A 240 10.59 27.60 -3.69
N ILE A 241 10.74 28.71 -4.40
CA ILE A 241 9.66 29.26 -5.23
C ILE A 241 9.38 28.22 -6.33
N GLY A 242 8.14 27.77 -6.45
CA GLY A 242 7.77 26.71 -7.39
C GLY A 242 7.76 25.30 -6.77
N GLU A 243 7.80 25.20 -5.44
CA GLU A 243 7.67 23.93 -4.71
C GLU A 243 6.41 23.15 -5.08
N ILE A 244 5.31 23.84 -5.37
CA ILE A 244 4.00 23.23 -5.66
C ILE A 244 3.47 23.53 -7.06
N ARG A 245 4.22 24.25 -7.88
CA ARG A 245 3.80 24.69 -9.23
C ARG A 245 4.97 24.79 -10.19
N GLY A 246 4.66 24.94 -11.48
CA GLY A 246 5.66 25.05 -12.53
C GLY A 246 6.35 23.76 -12.85
N TYR A 247 5.71 22.64 -12.58
CA TYR A 247 6.19 21.32 -12.96
C TYR A 247 6.05 21.11 -14.45
N GLY A 248 7.04 20.45 -15.04
CA GLY A 248 7.07 20.10 -16.44
C GLY A 248 6.94 18.61 -16.69
N TRP A 249 7.03 18.29 -17.96
CA TRP A 249 7.15 16.93 -18.46
C TRP A 249 8.00 16.94 -19.73
N THR A 250 8.74 15.86 -19.97
CA THR A 250 9.69 15.79 -21.08
C THR A 250 9.12 15.11 -22.32
N HIS A 251 7.97 14.46 -22.23
CA HIS A 251 7.35 13.68 -23.29
C HIS A 251 5.86 13.94 -23.36
N ASP A 252 5.31 13.92 -24.56
CA ASP A 252 3.85 13.97 -24.73
C ASP A 252 3.22 12.75 -24.04
N SER A 253 2.19 13.00 -23.26
CA SER A 253 1.44 11.95 -22.56
C SER A 253 0.00 11.90 -23.07
N GLY A 254 -0.59 10.72 -23.03
CA GLY A 254 -2.02 10.53 -23.24
C GLY A 254 -2.86 11.00 -22.05
N PRO A 255 -4.19 10.85 -22.14
CA PRO A 255 -5.09 11.12 -21.04
C PRO A 255 -4.74 10.28 -19.80
N LEU A 256 -5.03 10.81 -18.60
CA LEU A 256 -4.77 10.13 -17.32
C LEU A 256 -5.36 8.72 -17.25
N ASP A 257 -6.49 8.52 -17.88
CA ASP A 257 -7.22 7.26 -17.89
C ASP A 257 -7.00 6.43 -19.18
N ALA A 258 -6.03 6.80 -20.03
CA ALA A 258 -5.64 6.00 -21.19
C ALA A 258 -4.90 4.72 -20.76
N GLY A 259 -5.05 3.66 -21.57
CA GLY A 259 -4.38 2.39 -21.30
C GLY A 259 -5.10 1.50 -20.27
N PRO A 260 -4.39 0.57 -19.61
CA PRO A 260 -4.98 -0.36 -18.65
C PRO A 260 -5.62 0.34 -17.48
N LYS A 261 -6.86 0.00 -17.16
CA LYS A 261 -7.60 0.60 -16.03
C LYS A 261 -7.20 0.01 -14.68
N ASN A 262 -6.48 -1.11 -14.68
CA ASN A 262 -6.03 -1.78 -13.46
C ASN A 262 -4.61 -2.32 -13.64
N SER A 263 -3.87 -2.43 -12.55
CA SER A 263 -2.56 -3.06 -12.54
C SER A 263 -2.67 -4.56 -12.83
N SER A 264 -1.86 -5.08 -13.73
CA SER A 264 -1.73 -6.53 -13.97
C SER A 264 -1.30 -7.28 -12.70
N TYR A 265 -0.60 -6.61 -11.79
CA TYR A 265 -0.20 -7.18 -10.50
C TYR A 265 -1.39 -7.67 -9.65
N LYS A 266 -2.54 -7.01 -9.75
CA LYS A 266 -3.79 -7.41 -9.06
C LYS A 266 -4.45 -8.64 -9.69
N THR A 267 -4.25 -8.88 -10.98
CA THR A 267 -4.84 -10.01 -11.70
C THR A 267 -3.98 -11.27 -11.66
N LEU A 268 -2.69 -11.13 -11.38
CA LEU A 268 -1.76 -12.25 -11.24
C LEU A 268 -1.90 -12.89 -9.85
N VAL A 269 -2.19 -14.19 -9.82
CA VAL A 269 -2.57 -14.87 -8.57
C VAL A 269 -1.36 -15.32 -7.77
N THR A 270 -0.35 -15.91 -8.43
CA THR A 270 0.81 -16.48 -7.74
C THR A 270 2.03 -15.56 -7.78
N MET A 271 2.97 -15.76 -6.85
CA MET A 271 4.25 -15.07 -6.88
C MET A 271 5.06 -15.41 -8.14
N LYS A 272 4.91 -16.63 -8.66
CA LYS A 272 5.54 -17.06 -9.90
C LYS A 272 5.02 -16.24 -11.08
N ASP A 273 3.69 -16.13 -11.23
CA ASP A 273 3.08 -15.35 -12.31
C ASP A 273 3.50 -13.87 -12.26
N LYS A 274 3.57 -13.31 -11.04
CA LYS A 274 4.00 -11.92 -10.84
C LYS A 274 5.45 -11.70 -11.25
N LEU A 275 6.33 -12.62 -10.88
CA LEU A 275 7.74 -12.57 -11.22
C LEU A 275 7.95 -12.76 -12.73
N GLU A 276 7.27 -13.73 -13.33
CA GLU A 276 7.31 -13.97 -14.80
C GLU A 276 6.82 -12.74 -15.57
N GLY A 277 5.75 -12.08 -15.09
CA GLY A 277 5.27 -10.83 -15.67
C GLY A 277 6.30 -9.71 -15.61
N GLN A 278 6.96 -9.53 -14.47
CA GLN A 278 7.97 -8.49 -14.27
C GLN A 278 9.26 -8.76 -15.07
N LEU A 279 9.78 -9.96 -15.03
CA LEU A 279 10.99 -10.34 -15.77
C LEU A 279 10.72 -10.38 -17.28
N GLY A 280 9.50 -10.78 -17.69
CA GLY A 280 9.06 -10.77 -19.08
C GLY A 280 9.08 -9.36 -19.70
N LEU A 281 8.74 -8.33 -18.94
CA LEU A 281 8.89 -6.94 -19.40
C LEU A 281 10.34 -6.62 -19.79
N GLY A 282 11.32 -7.11 -19.02
CA GLY A 282 12.74 -6.92 -19.32
C GLY A 282 13.13 -7.46 -20.71
N ARG A 283 12.50 -8.54 -21.17
CA ARG A 283 12.73 -9.11 -22.52
C ARG A 283 12.11 -8.26 -23.65
N LEU A 284 11.05 -7.53 -23.35
CA LEU A 284 10.38 -6.66 -24.32
C LEU A 284 11.08 -5.32 -24.50
N LEU A 285 11.85 -4.89 -23.53
CA LEU A 285 12.52 -3.60 -23.51
C LEU A 285 13.97 -3.73 -24.04
N ARG A 286 14.25 -3.15 -25.20
CA ARG A 286 15.57 -3.22 -25.85
C ARG A 286 16.77 -2.84 -24.95
N PRO A 287 16.69 -1.78 -24.11
CA PRO A 287 17.84 -1.36 -23.31
C PRO A 287 18.04 -2.22 -22.04
N VAL A 288 17.17 -3.19 -21.79
CA VAL A 288 17.21 -4.01 -20.57
C VAL A 288 17.88 -5.36 -20.86
N ALA A 289 18.96 -5.67 -20.14
CA ALA A 289 19.56 -7.00 -20.10
C ALA A 289 18.76 -7.86 -19.11
N ALA A 290 17.78 -8.62 -19.61
CA ALA A 290 16.85 -9.38 -18.77
C ALA A 290 17.54 -10.40 -17.85
N GLU A 291 18.61 -11.06 -18.33
CA GLU A 291 19.44 -11.96 -17.53
C GLU A 291 20.12 -11.26 -16.34
N ARG A 292 20.58 -10.01 -16.55
CA ARG A 292 21.17 -9.20 -15.48
C ARG A 292 20.12 -8.80 -14.44
N VAL A 293 18.91 -8.46 -14.86
CA VAL A 293 17.80 -8.18 -13.94
C VAL A 293 17.43 -9.42 -13.14
N ALA A 294 17.29 -10.57 -13.78
CA ALA A 294 17.00 -11.83 -13.11
C ALA A 294 18.08 -12.18 -12.07
N LYS A 295 19.36 -12.06 -12.45
CA LYS A 295 20.48 -12.23 -11.51
C LYS A 295 20.37 -11.29 -10.32
N GLN A 296 20.10 -10.01 -10.56
CA GLN A 296 19.96 -9.00 -9.50
C GLN A 296 18.83 -9.34 -8.54
N VAL A 297 17.68 -9.80 -9.04
CA VAL A 297 16.55 -10.25 -8.23
C VAL A 297 16.93 -11.43 -7.34
N ILE A 298 17.63 -12.42 -7.91
CA ILE A 298 18.11 -13.58 -7.13
C ILE A 298 19.08 -13.13 -6.02
N GLU A 299 20.05 -12.30 -6.34
CA GLU A 299 21.10 -11.90 -5.40
C GLU A 299 20.60 -10.94 -4.31
N SER A 300 19.70 -10.01 -4.66
CA SER A 300 19.25 -8.95 -3.76
C SER A 300 17.99 -9.29 -2.98
N HIS A 301 17.15 -10.21 -3.49
CA HIS A 301 15.89 -10.59 -2.86
C HIS A 301 15.83 -12.06 -2.47
N PHE A 302 15.93 -13.00 -3.42
CA PHE A 302 15.64 -14.39 -3.12
C PHE A 302 16.69 -15.05 -2.21
N LEU A 303 17.97 -14.85 -2.47
CA LEU A 303 19.03 -15.40 -1.61
C LEU A 303 18.98 -14.83 -0.18
N PRO A 304 18.84 -13.51 0.04
CA PRO A 304 18.62 -12.95 1.37
C PRO A 304 17.36 -13.48 2.06
N ASP A 305 16.26 -13.62 1.34
CA ASP A 305 14.99 -14.13 1.90
C ASP A 305 15.06 -15.61 2.27
N MET A 306 15.64 -16.45 1.41
CA MET A 306 15.87 -17.86 1.70
C MET A 306 16.74 -18.02 2.95
N ARG A 307 17.84 -17.27 3.04
CA ARG A 307 18.72 -17.26 4.21
C ARG A 307 17.99 -16.75 5.46
N GLY A 308 17.23 -15.66 5.32
CA GLY A 308 16.43 -15.08 6.40
C GLY A 308 15.40 -16.06 6.94
N ASN A 309 14.66 -16.72 6.06
CA ASN A 309 13.66 -17.72 6.42
C ASN A 309 14.29 -18.96 7.08
N LEU A 310 15.42 -19.45 6.57
CA LEU A 310 16.14 -20.55 7.17
C LEU A 310 16.62 -20.22 8.59
N MET A 311 17.20 -19.02 8.77
CA MET A 311 17.62 -18.54 10.09
C MET A 311 16.42 -18.32 11.03
N ALA A 312 15.31 -17.79 10.53
CA ALA A 312 14.09 -17.63 11.30
C ALA A 312 13.51 -18.96 11.75
N TYR A 313 13.53 -19.97 10.87
CA TYR A 313 13.11 -21.33 11.20
C TYR A 313 13.94 -21.93 12.35
N THR A 314 15.27 -21.85 12.28
CA THR A 314 16.17 -22.40 13.31
C THR A 314 16.08 -21.68 14.66
N ARG A 315 15.64 -20.43 14.68
CA ARG A 315 15.56 -19.58 15.89
C ARG A 315 14.14 -19.30 16.34
N GLN A 316 13.13 -19.85 15.65
CA GLN A 316 11.73 -19.53 15.91
C GLN A 316 11.27 -19.94 17.30
N LYS A 317 10.26 -19.22 17.77
CA LYS A 317 9.53 -19.53 18.98
C LYS A 317 8.21 -20.21 18.61
N ILE A 318 7.69 -20.99 19.53
CA ILE A 318 6.37 -21.60 19.43
C ILE A 318 5.36 -20.58 19.94
N ARG A 319 4.28 -20.36 19.20
CA ARG A 319 3.27 -19.35 19.54
C ARG A 319 1.88 -19.97 19.73
N CYS A 320 1.20 -19.52 20.77
CA CYS A 320 -0.21 -19.87 20.98
C CYS A 320 -1.10 -19.11 19.99
N VAL A 321 -1.94 -19.84 19.23
CA VAL A 321 -2.90 -19.24 18.29
C VAL A 321 -4.03 -18.48 18.97
N LYS A 322 -4.34 -18.80 20.25
CA LYS A 322 -5.45 -18.20 20.98
C LYS A 322 -5.09 -16.91 21.72
N CYS A 323 -3.95 -16.88 22.40
CA CYS A 323 -3.56 -15.72 23.24
C CYS A 323 -2.27 -15.04 22.79
N GLY A 324 -1.60 -15.56 21.76
CA GLY A 324 -0.36 -14.95 21.22
C GLY A 324 0.88 -15.19 22.09
N GLU A 325 0.79 -15.94 23.19
CA GLU A 325 1.94 -16.23 24.06
C GLU A 325 3.02 -16.96 23.29
N SER A 326 4.29 -16.61 23.52
CA SER A 326 5.45 -17.17 22.86
C SER A 326 6.27 -18.03 23.81
N TYR A 327 6.59 -19.24 23.37
CA TYR A 327 7.40 -20.20 24.11
C TYR A 327 8.70 -20.49 23.36
N ARG A 328 9.80 -20.57 24.09
CA ARG A 328 11.08 -21.00 23.50
C ARG A 328 11.06 -22.48 23.09
N ARG A 329 10.30 -23.30 23.81
CA ARG A 329 10.11 -24.73 23.57
C ARG A 329 8.65 -25.09 23.70
N MET A 330 8.22 -26.17 23.06
CA MET A 330 6.87 -26.69 23.21
C MET A 330 6.58 -26.96 24.71
N PRO A 331 5.49 -26.44 25.26
CA PRO A 331 5.05 -26.83 26.59
C PRO A 331 4.79 -28.33 26.65
N LEU A 332 5.21 -28.98 27.74
CA LEU A 332 5.02 -30.43 27.92
C LEU A 332 3.56 -30.90 27.80
N ALA A 333 2.63 -30.00 28.14
CA ALA A 333 1.20 -30.26 27.98
C ALA A 333 0.71 -30.25 26.52
N GLY A 334 1.57 -29.94 25.53
CA GLY A 334 1.20 -29.78 24.12
C GLY A 334 0.27 -28.61 23.83
N LYS A 335 -0.09 -27.83 24.84
CA LYS A 335 -1.01 -26.69 24.76
C LYS A 335 -0.47 -25.50 25.53
N CYS A 336 -1.05 -24.32 25.26
CA CYS A 336 -0.68 -23.09 25.95
C CYS A 336 -0.95 -23.17 27.45
N ILE A 337 0.07 -22.93 28.25
CA ILE A 337 0.02 -22.97 29.72
C ILE A 337 -0.05 -21.59 30.37
N LYS A 338 -0.23 -20.52 29.57
CA LYS A 338 -0.36 -19.16 30.09
C LYS A 338 -1.58 -19.05 31.00
N GLN A 339 -1.35 -18.73 32.26
CA GLN A 339 -2.44 -18.43 33.19
C GLN A 339 -3.20 -17.18 32.75
N LYS A 340 -4.52 -17.20 32.79
CA LYS A 340 -5.33 -16.00 32.58
C LYS A 340 -5.06 -15.04 33.70
N SER A 341 -4.62 -13.80 33.39
CA SER A 341 -4.54 -12.73 34.36
C SER A 341 -5.93 -12.51 34.98
N ARG A 342 -6.03 -12.64 36.29
CA ARG A 342 -7.27 -12.36 37.04
C ARG A 342 -7.57 -10.85 36.93
N PRO A 343 -8.82 -10.44 36.68
CA PRO A 343 -9.23 -9.09 36.97
C PRO A 343 -9.06 -8.88 38.52
N SER A 344 -8.43 -7.78 38.88
CA SER A 344 -8.28 -7.39 40.29
C SER A 344 -9.64 -7.17 40.93
N GLY A 345 -10.09 -8.08 41.78
CA GLY A 345 -11.28 -7.94 42.61
C GLY A 345 -12.19 -9.17 42.60
N GLY A 346 -12.05 -10.05 43.61
CA GLY A 346 -13.03 -11.08 43.89
C GLY A 346 -12.43 -12.44 44.23
N PHE A 347 -12.48 -12.78 45.53
CA PHE A 347 -12.24 -14.13 46.05
C PHE A 347 -13.41 -15.03 45.67
N THR A 348 -13.20 -15.99 44.75
CA THR A 348 -14.04 -17.19 44.68
C THR A 348 -13.15 -18.36 44.31
N GLY A 349 -13.11 -19.36 45.19
CA GLY A 349 -12.39 -20.59 44.99
C GLY A 349 -12.98 -21.36 43.83
N GLY A 350 -12.15 -21.61 42.84
CA GLY A 350 -12.45 -22.39 41.65
C GLY A 350 -11.17 -22.74 40.91
N ASP A 351 -10.99 -23.97 40.64
CA ASP A 351 -9.96 -24.73 39.97
C ASP A 351 -8.73 -23.98 39.43
N MET A 352 -7.59 -24.29 40.00
CA MET A 352 -6.26 -23.77 39.70
C MET A 352 -5.66 -24.23 38.37
N ASP A 353 -6.43 -24.85 37.47
CA ASP A 353 -5.85 -25.65 36.36
C ASP A 353 -6.32 -25.22 34.95
N SER A 354 -6.86 -24.06 34.74
CA SER A 354 -7.24 -23.62 33.40
C SER A 354 -6.31 -22.57 32.84
N GLY A 355 -5.15 -23.01 32.35
CA GLY A 355 -4.34 -22.22 31.42
C GLY A 355 -5.15 -21.81 30.18
N CYS A 356 -4.61 -20.97 29.31
CA CYS A 356 -5.27 -20.58 28.05
C CYS A 356 -5.73 -21.78 27.22
N GLY A 357 -5.03 -22.94 27.32
CA GLY A 357 -5.37 -24.19 26.66
C GLY A 357 -5.40 -24.15 25.13
N GLY A 358 -4.97 -23.01 24.54
CA GLY A 358 -4.92 -22.85 23.10
C GLY A 358 -3.83 -23.70 22.44
N ASN A 359 -4.05 -24.08 21.18
CA ASN A 359 -3.04 -24.79 20.39
C ASN A 359 -1.80 -23.91 20.21
N VAL A 360 -0.64 -24.55 20.19
CA VAL A 360 0.64 -23.90 19.95
C VAL A 360 1.23 -24.39 18.63
N VAL A 361 1.76 -23.45 17.84
CA VAL A 361 2.26 -23.71 16.49
C VAL A 361 3.63 -23.09 16.30
N LEU A 362 4.39 -23.62 15.36
CA LEU A 362 5.60 -22.97 14.85
C LEU A 362 5.20 -21.73 14.05
N THR A 363 5.97 -20.66 14.16
CA THR A 363 5.70 -19.41 13.43
C THR A 363 6.19 -19.42 11.99
N VAL A 364 7.20 -20.25 11.69
CA VAL A 364 7.75 -20.47 10.35
C VAL A 364 7.62 -21.94 10.00
N SER A 365 6.95 -22.26 8.91
CA SER A 365 6.77 -23.62 8.41
C SER A 365 7.90 -24.02 7.45
N GLU A 366 8.07 -25.31 7.18
CA GLU A 366 8.94 -25.81 6.10
C GLU A 366 8.57 -25.21 4.75
N GLY A 367 7.28 -25.13 4.43
CA GLY A 367 6.80 -24.51 3.20
C GLY A 367 7.20 -23.05 3.05
N ALA A 368 7.29 -22.29 4.16
CA ALA A 368 7.78 -20.92 4.12
C ALA A 368 9.29 -20.84 3.81
N VAL A 369 10.08 -21.81 4.28
CA VAL A 369 11.52 -21.89 4.01
C VAL A 369 11.77 -22.30 2.56
N ARG A 370 11.01 -23.27 2.02
CA ARG A 370 11.14 -23.79 0.65
C ARG A 370 10.54 -22.88 -0.43
N LYS A 371 9.71 -21.90 -0.04
CA LYS A 371 8.88 -21.10 -0.94
C LYS A 371 9.61 -20.52 -2.14
N TYR A 372 10.82 -20.03 -1.95
CA TYR A 372 11.57 -19.34 -3.01
C TYR A 372 12.58 -20.23 -3.75
N ILE A 373 12.83 -21.46 -3.29
CA ILE A 373 13.84 -22.34 -3.91
C ILE A 373 13.45 -22.66 -5.35
N GLN A 374 12.26 -23.26 -5.53
CA GLN A 374 11.80 -23.67 -6.86
C GLN A 374 11.68 -22.48 -7.82
N ILE A 375 11.11 -21.37 -7.35
CA ILE A 375 10.99 -20.15 -8.18
C ILE A 375 12.37 -19.65 -8.61
N THR A 376 13.36 -19.70 -7.72
CA THR A 376 14.72 -19.27 -8.02
C THR A 376 15.41 -20.19 -9.03
N GLU A 377 15.20 -21.51 -8.89
CA GLU A 377 15.72 -22.52 -9.82
C GLU A 377 15.10 -22.33 -11.21
N ASP A 378 13.79 -22.16 -11.31
CA ASP A 378 13.07 -21.87 -12.57
C ASP A 378 13.63 -20.60 -13.25
N VAL A 379 13.84 -19.52 -12.50
CA VAL A 379 14.40 -18.28 -13.04
C VAL A 379 15.85 -18.44 -13.51
N MET A 380 16.66 -19.19 -12.77
CA MET A 380 18.07 -19.45 -13.16
C MET A 380 18.16 -20.24 -14.47
N GLU A 381 17.26 -21.21 -14.65
CA GLU A 381 17.21 -22.00 -15.88
C GLU A 381 16.74 -21.16 -17.06
N GLU A 382 15.67 -20.38 -16.87
CA GLU A 382 15.03 -19.60 -17.93
C GLU A 382 15.89 -18.42 -18.41
N TYR A 383 16.62 -17.74 -17.50
CA TYR A 383 17.39 -16.52 -17.80
C TYR A 383 18.88 -16.73 -17.93
N GLY A 384 19.40 -17.97 -17.77
CA GLY A 384 20.80 -18.28 -18.02
C GLY A 384 21.78 -17.58 -17.07
N VAL A 385 21.47 -17.52 -15.78
CA VAL A 385 22.28 -16.86 -14.75
C VAL A 385 23.66 -17.54 -14.60
N ASP A 386 24.67 -16.77 -14.22
CA ASP A 386 26.07 -17.23 -14.07
C ASP A 386 26.29 -18.38 -13.06
N ASP A 387 27.34 -19.13 -13.25
CA ASP A 387 27.62 -20.33 -12.46
C ASP A 387 27.87 -20.05 -10.97
N TYR A 388 28.40 -18.88 -10.62
CA TYR A 388 28.60 -18.51 -9.22
C TYR A 388 27.26 -18.35 -8.50
N THR A 389 26.32 -17.68 -9.13
CA THR A 389 24.95 -17.51 -8.57
C THR A 389 24.25 -18.85 -8.48
N LYS A 390 24.35 -19.72 -9.50
CA LYS A 390 23.85 -21.10 -9.47
C LYS A 390 24.40 -21.89 -8.31
N HIS A 391 25.71 -21.81 -8.08
CA HIS A 391 26.37 -22.47 -6.93
C HIS A 391 25.84 -21.99 -5.59
N ARG A 392 25.64 -20.69 -5.42
CA ARG A 392 25.09 -20.13 -4.17
C ARG A 392 23.66 -20.62 -3.89
N VAL A 393 22.83 -20.67 -4.91
CA VAL A 393 21.44 -21.16 -4.78
C VAL A 393 21.44 -22.66 -4.49
N GLY A 394 22.23 -23.45 -5.23
CA GLY A 394 22.36 -24.89 -5.00
C GLY A 394 22.87 -25.24 -3.61
N TRP A 395 23.81 -24.48 -3.08
CA TRP A 395 24.26 -24.65 -1.70
C TRP A 395 23.16 -24.31 -0.67
N MET A 396 22.37 -23.29 -0.93
CA MET A 396 21.25 -22.93 -0.07
C MET A 396 20.16 -24.00 -0.12
N SER A 397 19.80 -24.50 -1.31
CA SER A 397 18.85 -25.60 -1.50
C SER A 397 19.30 -26.87 -0.74
N SER A 398 20.57 -27.25 -0.90
CA SER A 398 21.15 -28.38 -0.18
C SER A 398 21.13 -28.20 1.34
N SER A 399 21.32 -26.97 1.82
CA SER A 399 21.27 -26.66 3.26
C SER A 399 19.86 -26.82 3.81
N VAL A 400 18.85 -26.43 3.05
CA VAL A 400 17.43 -26.59 3.41
C VAL A 400 17.05 -28.08 3.39
N ASP A 401 17.47 -28.83 2.39
CA ASP A 401 17.23 -30.27 2.30
C ASP A 401 17.87 -31.03 3.45
N SER A 402 19.11 -30.71 3.79
CA SER A 402 19.79 -31.29 4.94
C SER A 402 19.10 -31.00 6.28
N LEU A 403 18.36 -29.90 6.37
CA LEU A 403 17.58 -29.58 7.59
C LEU A 403 16.32 -30.41 7.70
N PHE A 404 15.61 -30.62 6.59
CA PHE A 404 14.29 -31.26 6.60
C PHE A 404 14.32 -32.75 6.25
N ASN A 405 15.25 -33.20 5.41
CA ASN A 405 15.41 -34.61 5.05
C ASN A 405 16.41 -35.28 6.01
N ASN A 406 15.94 -35.61 7.21
CA ASN A 406 16.77 -36.28 8.21
C ASN A 406 16.53 -37.79 8.15
N ASP A 407 17.50 -38.51 7.63
CA ASP A 407 17.46 -40.01 7.52
C ASP A 407 17.30 -40.74 8.86
N ARG A 408 17.48 -39.99 9.98
CA ARG A 408 17.33 -40.55 11.34
C ARG A 408 15.91 -40.50 11.89
N VAL A 409 15.01 -39.78 11.22
CA VAL A 409 13.59 -39.71 11.60
C VAL A 409 12.78 -40.51 10.61
N THR A 410 12.64 -41.79 10.86
CA THR A 410 11.62 -42.60 10.22
C THR A 410 10.27 -42.14 10.80
N VAL A 411 9.46 -41.49 10.03
CA VAL A 411 8.05 -41.28 10.38
C VAL A 411 7.39 -42.64 10.20
N MET A 412 7.26 -43.39 11.27
CA MET A 412 6.47 -44.62 11.26
C MET A 412 5.01 -44.22 11.20
N THR A 413 4.33 -44.61 10.15
CA THR A 413 2.87 -44.48 10.01
C THR A 413 2.20 -45.69 10.70
N LEU A 414 0.89 -45.58 11.01
CA LEU A 414 0.13 -46.71 11.54
C LEU A 414 0.16 -47.94 10.60
N GLU A 415 0.38 -47.72 9.32
CA GLU A 415 0.51 -48.79 8.30
C GLU A 415 1.81 -49.58 8.45
N ASP A 416 2.84 -49.05 9.08
CA ASP A 416 4.09 -49.75 9.37
C ASP A 416 3.96 -50.75 10.55
N PHE A 417 2.79 -50.76 11.22
CA PHE A 417 2.50 -51.65 12.36
C PHE A 417 1.42 -52.67 12.05
N ILE A 418 0.89 -52.72 10.83
CA ILE A 418 -0.08 -53.71 10.33
C ILE A 418 0.62 -54.60 9.32
#